data_4e6108b5e552a996effbc8c7cd1040f0
#
_entry.id   4e6108b5e552a996effbc8c7cd1040f0
#
_cell.length_a   1.000
_cell.length_b   1.000
_cell.length_c   1.000
_cell.angle_alpha   90.00
_cell.angle_beta   90.00
_cell.angle_gamma   90.00
#
_symmetry.space_group_name_H-M   'P 1'
#
loop_
_entity.id
_entity.type
_entity.pdbx_description
1 polymer ?
#
loop_
_entity_poly.entity_id
_entity_poly.type
_entity_poly.pdbx_seq_one_letter_code
_entity_poly.pdbx_strand_id
1 'polypeptide(L)'
;SVSDSAPAPSVTGSADFRDGVSEVVEYTYDRNGNMTSDLNRKVSLISYNRQNRPARMRHAGGTETFTYLPDGTKRGRTVLGKDRSLSRTEYRGNLVCADDTLKYILFDGGLIAMDGASPEYLFFLRDHLGSVRVVARPDGKAVQVNHYYPYGMAFAGGGMSGNAGAHPVEGGVSVAGGSLEIGGETGGMELARPGASQPYRFLGNELYTSNSLGLYDFSARMYDP
;
A
#
# COMPACT_ATOMS: atom_id res chain seq x y z
N SER A 1 -16.15 21.09 -0.86
CA SER A 1 -16.37 19.76 -1.45
C SER A 1 -15.48 19.55 -2.66
N VAL A 2 -15.06 18.34 -2.87
CA VAL A 2 -14.40 17.89 -4.10
C VAL A 2 -15.40 16.98 -4.78
N SER A 3 -15.80 17.29 -6.00
CA SER A 3 -16.72 16.45 -6.78
C SER A 3 -16.07 16.03 -8.09
N ASP A 4 -16.27 14.79 -8.46
CA ASP A 4 -15.89 14.27 -9.76
C ASP A 4 -17.16 13.99 -10.57
N SER A 5 -17.33 14.72 -11.67
CA SER A 5 -18.41 14.51 -12.65
C SER A 5 -17.94 13.74 -13.88
N ALA A 6 -16.70 13.29 -13.89
CA ALA A 6 -16.17 12.52 -15.01
C ALA A 6 -16.89 11.16 -15.09
N PRO A 7 -17.17 10.65 -16.30
CA PRO A 7 -17.69 9.29 -16.42
C PRO A 7 -16.64 8.31 -15.91
N ALA A 8 -17.12 7.23 -15.26
CA ALA A 8 -16.23 6.15 -14.81
C ALA A 8 -15.28 5.72 -15.95
N PRO A 9 -14.00 5.46 -15.65
CA PRO A 9 -13.02 5.10 -16.66
C PRO A 9 -13.48 3.89 -17.49
N SER A 10 -13.38 3.99 -18.80
CA SER A 10 -13.79 2.92 -19.72
C SER A 10 -12.85 1.72 -19.72
N VAL A 11 -11.69 1.85 -19.06
CA VAL A 11 -10.66 0.80 -18.99
C VAL A 11 -10.89 -0.04 -17.75
N THR A 12 -11.15 -1.32 -17.91
CA THR A 12 -11.32 -2.28 -16.81
C THR A 12 -10.07 -2.29 -15.92
N GLY A 13 -10.25 -2.07 -14.61
CA GLY A 13 -9.15 -2.03 -13.64
C GLY A 13 -8.47 -0.67 -13.46
N SER A 14 -8.94 0.40 -14.15
CA SER A 14 -8.53 1.76 -13.80
C SER A 14 -9.11 2.15 -12.44
N ALA A 15 -8.33 2.89 -11.67
CA ALA A 15 -8.79 3.49 -10.43
C ALA A 15 -9.45 4.83 -10.71
N ASP A 16 -10.43 5.18 -9.90
CA ASP A 16 -11.16 6.43 -9.97
C ASP A 16 -11.13 7.16 -8.63
N PHE A 17 -11.34 8.46 -8.65
CA PHE A 17 -11.47 9.23 -7.43
C PHE A 17 -12.65 8.71 -6.59
N ARG A 18 -12.45 8.58 -5.30
CA ARG A 18 -13.51 8.11 -4.39
C ARG A 18 -14.37 9.29 -3.96
N ASP A 19 -15.30 9.69 -4.80
CA ASP A 19 -16.33 10.65 -4.47
C ASP A 19 -17.53 9.93 -3.82
N GLY A 20 -17.39 9.59 -2.55
CA GLY A 20 -18.38 8.82 -1.79
C GLY A 20 -19.36 9.67 -0.98
N VAL A 21 -19.10 10.98 -0.88
CA VAL A 21 -19.85 11.90 0.01
C VAL A 21 -19.94 13.27 -0.65
N SER A 22 -21.17 13.79 -0.78
CA SER A 22 -21.44 15.12 -1.28
C SER A 22 -21.85 16.06 -0.14
N GLU A 23 -20.90 16.37 0.73
CA GLU A 23 -21.09 17.29 1.85
C GLU A 23 -20.40 18.63 1.59
N VAL A 24 -20.86 19.69 2.26
CA VAL A 24 -20.23 21.04 2.13
C VAL A 24 -18.78 21.01 2.60
N VAL A 25 -18.45 20.18 3.60
CA VAL A 25 -17.12 20.00 4.16
C VAL A 25 -16.81 18.52 4.23
N GLU A 26 -16.00 18.03 3.33
CA GLU A 26 -15.59 16.62 3.26
C GLU A 26 -14.27 16.35 4.00
N TYR A 27 -13.42 17.38 4.08
CA TYR A 27 -12.12 17.34 4.74
C TYR A 27 -12.04 18.40 5.81
N THR A 28 -11.49 18.07 6.96
CA THR A 28 -11.18 19.03 8.00
C THR A 28 -9.70 19.02 8.33
N TYR A 29 -9.19 20.15 8.81
CA TYR A 29 -7.77 20.35 9.10
C TYR A 29 -7.59 21.02 10.46
N ASP A 30 -6.48 20.74 11.13
CA ASP A 30 -6.07 21.46 12.33
C ASP A 30 -5.36 22.80 11.99
N ARG A 31 -4.92 23.51 13.01
CA ARG A 31 -4.23 24.81 12.84
C ARG A 31 -2.85 24.68 12.17
N ASN A 32 -2.26 23.47 12.16
CA ASN A 32 -0.99 23.17 11.51
C ASN A 32 -1.19 22.72 10.05
N GLY A 33 -2.44 22.68 9.56
CA GLY A 33 -2.78 22.20 8.24
C GLY A 33 -2.78 20.66 8.11
N ASN A 34 -2.80 19.94 9.22
CA ASN A 34 -2.93 18.48 9.17
C ASN A 34 -4.39 18.09 9.00
N MET A 35 -4.65 17.15 8.13
CA MET A 35 -5.99 16.62 7.91
C MET A 35 -6.50 15.89 9.15
N THR A 36 -7.65 16.29 9.66
CA THR A 36 -8.27 15.69 10.86
C THR A 36 -9.44 14.79 10.55
N SER A 37 -10.07 14.92 9.37
CA SER A 37 -11.07 13.99 8.87
C SER A 37 -11.08 13.95 7.34
N ASP A 38 -11.54 12.81 6.80
CA ASP A 38 -11.75 12.56 5.38
C ASP A 38 -13.01 11.68 5.24
N LEU A 39 -14.11 12.29 4.83
CA LEU A 39 -15.39 11.60 4.74
C LEU A 39 -15.43 10.63 3.55
N ASN A 40 -14.75 10.92 2.46
CA ASN A 40 -14.70 10.06 1.28
C ASN A 40 -14.03 8.71 1.60
N ARG A 41 -13.00 8.71 2.45
CA ARG A 41 -12.36 7.50 2.96
C ARG A 41 -12.97 6.98 4.26
N LYS A 42 -14.05 7.62 4.72
CA LYS A 42 -14.74 7.28 5.99
C LYS A 42 -13.79 7.37 7.19
N VAL A 43 -12.84 8.29 7.14
CA VAL A 43 -11.95 8.63 8.25
C VAL A 43 -12.61 9.75 9.06
N SER A 44 -13.09 9.42 10.24
CA SER A 44 -13.82 10.35 11.11
C SER A 44 -12.94 11.17 12.03
N LEU A 45 -11.70 10.72 12.27
CA LEU A 45 -10.75 11.42 13.13
C LEU A 45 -9.32 11.01 12.79
N ILE A 46 -8.44 12.00 12.64
CA ILE A 46 -7.00 11.83 12.77
C ILE A 46 -6.52 12.80 13.85
N SER A 47 -5.85 12.31 14.86
CA SER A 47 -5.20 13.13 15.88
C SER A 47 -3.68 13.01 15.78
N TYR A 48 -2.99 14.08 16.14
CA TYR A 48 -1.54 14.20 16.00
C TYR A 48 -0.86 14.33 17.37
N ASN A 49 0.35 13.85 17.48
CA ASN A 49 1.18 14.00 18.67
C ASN A 49 1.91 15.37 18.70
N ARG A 50 2.71 15.60 19.75
CA ARG A 50 3.49 16.84 19.89
C ARG A 50 4.56 17.04 18.82
N GLN A 51 4.96 15.98 18.12
CA GLN A 51 5.89 15.99 16.99
C GLN A 51 5.16 16.21 15.64
N ASN A 52 3.85 16.52 15.69
CA ASN A 52 3.02 16.72 14.51
C ASN A 52 2.93 15.46 13.61
N ARG A 53 2.94 14.26 14.23
CA ARG A 53 2.79 12.98 13.56
C ARG A 53 1.45 12.33 13.90
N PRO A 54 0.81 11.59 12.98
CA PRO A 54 -0.44 10.88 13.27
C PRO A 54 -0.30 9.98 14.50
N ALA A 55 -1.09 10.22 15.54
CA ALA A 55 -1.06 9.39 16.76
C ALA A 55 -2.21 8.39 16.79
N ARG A 56 -3.37 8.80 16.26
CA ARG A 56 -4.57 7.95 16.20
C ARG A 56 -5.40 8.30 15.00
N MET A 57 -5.90 7.28 14.32
CA MET A 57 -6.84 7.41 13.22
C MET A 57 -8.07 6.53 13.48
N ARG A 58 -9.27 7.09 13.31
CA ARG A 58 -10.53 6.36 13.40
C ARG A 58 -11.20 6.37 12.04
N HIS A 59 -11.51 5.19 11.54
CA HIS A 59 -12.17 5.02 10.24
C HIS A 59 -13.29 3.96 10.32
N ALA A 60 -13.98 3.73 9.21
CA ALA A 60 -15.10 2.80 9.18
C ALA A 60 -14.76 1.37 9.61
N GLY A 61 -13.53 0.92 9.46
CA GLY A 61 -13.08 -0.43 9.84
C GLY A 61 -12.59 -0.55 11.29
N GLY A 62 -12.37 0.56 12.01
CA GLY A 62 -11.85 0.51 13.37
C GLY A 62 -11.02 1.71 13.77
N THR A 63 -10.06 1.47 14.63
CA THR A 63 -9.14 2.51 15.13
C THR A 63 -7.71 2.04 14.96
N GLU A 64 -6.86 2.90 14.42
CA GLU A 64 -5.42 2.70 14.36
C GLU A 64 -4.72 3.64 15.34
N THR A 65 -3.69 3.16 15.99
CA THR A 65 -2.86 3.95 16.91
C THR A 65 -1.40 3.76 16.53
N PHE A 66 -0.67 4.85 16.49
CA PHE A 66 0.73 4.88 16.08
C PHE A 66 1.61 5.32 17.25
N THR A 67 2.76 4.68 17.40
CA THR A 67 3.77 5.04 18.39
C THR A 67 5.08 5.40 17.72
N TYR A 68 5.78 6.36 18.28
CA TYR A 68 7.03 6.90 17.73
C TYR A 68 8.11 6.97 18.80
N LEU A 69 9.35 6.88 18.37
CA LEU A 69 10.52 7.20 19.19
C LEU A 69 10.66 8.73 19.34
N PRO A 70 11.48 9.21 20.28
CA PRO A 70 11.73 10.64 20.46
C PRO A 70 12.27 11.37 19.22
N ASP A 71 13.00 10.68 18.35
CA ASP A 71 13.49 11.19 17.07
C ASP A 71 12.40 11.26 15.98
N GLY A 72 11.19 10.78 16.28
CA GLY A 72 10.08 10.71 15.34
C GLY A 72 10.04 9.46 14.47
N THR A 73 10.95 8.51 14.65
CA THR A 73 10.90 7.23 13.95
C THR A 73 9.68 6.43 14.42
N LYS A 74 8.89 5.92 13.47
CA LYS A 74 7.73 5.06 13.78
C LYS A 74 8.19 3.79 14.47
N ARG A 75 7.64 3.52 15.66
CA ARG A 75 7.95 2.36 16.49
C ARG A 75 6.91 1.26 16.37
N GLY A 76 5.66 1.63 16.16
CA GLY A 76 4.59 0.66 16.09
C GLY A 76 3.27 1.22 15.56
N ARG A 77 2.45 0.30 15.10
CA ARG A 77 1.06 0.49 14.67
C ARG A 77 0.21 -0.57 15.32
N THR A 78 -0.91 -0.18 15.91
CA THR A 78 -1.90 -1.08 16.48
C THR A 78 -3.23 -0.82 15.80
N VAL A 79 -3.88 -1.85 15.29
CA VAL A 79 -5.20 -1.78 14.66
C VAL A 79 -6.19 -2.52 15.55
N LEU A 80 -7.22 -1.80 16.01
CA LEU A 80 -8.38 -2.36 16.69
C LEU A 80 -9.56 -2.35 15.71
N GLY A 81 -9.92 -3.52 15.21
CA GLY A 81 -11.07 -3.70 14.32
C GLY A 81 -12.42 -3.48 15.04
N LYS A 82 -13.49 -3.27 14.28
CA LYS A 82 -14.87 -3.20 14.82
C LYS A 82 -15.31 -4.52 15.45
N ASP A 83 -14.82 -5.62 14.95
CA ASP A 83 -15.03 -6.99 15.49
C ASP A 83 -14.22 -7.25 16.74
N ARG A 84 -13.53 -6.23 17.28
CA ARG A 84 -12.60 -6.29 18.40
C ARG A 84 -11.32 -7.10 18.12
N SER A 85 -11.05 -7.45 16.86
CA SER A 85 -9.75 -7.98 16.48
C SER A 85 -8.66 -6.94 16.78
N LEU A 86 -7.53 -7.42 17.26
CA LEU A 86 -6.37 -6.59 17.58
C LEU A 86 -5.19 -7.12 16.78
N SER A 87 -4.57 -6.27 15.98
CA SER A 87 -3.29 -6.58 15.35
C SER A 87 -2.27 -5.50 15.66
N ARG A 88 -1.03 -5.92 15.87
CA ARG A 88 0.09 -5.03 16.19
C ARG A 88 1.21 -5.23 15.20
N THR A 89 1.72 -4.15 14.65
CA THR A 89 2.97 -4.13 13.87
C THR A 89 4.01 -3.33 14.63
N GLU A 90 5.20 -3.89 14.81
CA GLU A 90 6.34 -3.21 15.43
C GLU A 90 7.48 -3.06 14.43
N TYR A 91 8.10 -1.89 14.43
CA TYR A 91 9.24 -1.53 13.60
C TYR A 91 10.49 -1.37 14.49
N ARG A 92 11.48 -2.23 14.31
CA ARG A 92 12.72 -2.27 15.10
C ARG A 92 13.93 -2.16 14.18
N GLY A 93 14.23 -0.92 13.74
CA GLY A 93 15.22 -0.69 12.69
C GLY A 93 14.73 -1.29 11.37
N ASN A 94 15.45 -2.27 10.85
CA ASN A 94 15.07 -2.98 9.63
C ASN A 94 14.18 -4.22 9.86
N LEU A 95 13.79 -4.50 11.09
CA LEU A 95 12.92 -5.62 11.43
C LEU A 95 11.47 -5.16 11.53
N VAL A 96 10.56 -5.88 10.89
CA VAL A 96 9.11 -5.68 10.98
C VAL A 96 8.49 -6.91 11.58
N CYS A 97 7.88 -6.75 12.76
CA CYS A 97 7.19 -7.81 13.47
C CYS A 97 5.67 -7.55 13.43
N ALA A 98 4.88 -8.60 13.23
CA ALA A 98 3.43 -8.57 13.37
C ALA A 98 3.01 -9.55 14.45
N ASP A 99 2.26 -9.06 15.44
CA ASP A 99 1.77 -9.85 16.59
C ASP A 99 2.89 -10.68 17.23
N ASP A 100 3.99 -9.99 17.59
CA ASP A 100 5.22 -10.54 18.19
C ASP A 100 6.00 -11.53 17.30
N THR A 101 5.60 -11.73 16.05
CA THR A 101 6.28 -12.61 15.11
C THR A 101 7.03 -11.78 14.05
N LEU A 102 8.30 -12.12 13.83
CA LEU A 102 9.10 -11.49 12.77
C LEU A 102 8.49 -11.82 11.38
N LYS A 103 8.09 -10.78 10.64
CA LYS A 103 7.49 -10.89 9.31
C LYS A 103 8.46 -10.55 8.21
N TYR A 104 9.20 -9.43 8.38
CA TYR A 104 10.12 -8.95 7.36
C TYR A 104 11.44 -8.50 7.98
N ILE A 105 12.52 -8.75 7.25
CA ILE A 105 13.82 -8.09 7.44
C ILE A 105 14.06 -7.24 6.21
N LEU A 106 14.07 -5.92 6.35
CA LEU A 106 14.28 -4.98 5.25
C LEU A 106 15.77 -4.85 4.96
N PHE A 107 16.14 -4.73 3.69
CA PHE A 107 17.48 -4.37 3.25
C PHE A 107 17.40 -3.42 2.05
N ASP A 108 18.50 -2.82 1.62
CA ASP A 108 18.47 -1.76 0.61
C ASP A 108 17.88 -2.23 -0.73
N GLY A 109 17.98 -3.40 -1.13
CA GLY A 109 17.44 -3.93 -2.40
C GLY A 109 16.10 -4.65 -2.26
N GLY A 110 15.48 -4.74 -1.06
CA GLY A 110 14.28 -5.54 -0.90
C GLY A 110 13.95 -5.92 0.52
N LEU A 111 13.42 -7.11 0.71
CA LEU A 111 13.14 -7.68 2.03
C LEU A 111 13.31 -9.20 2.05
N ILE A 112 13.50 -9.75 3.24
CA ILE A 112 13.38 -11.17 3.50
C ILE A 112 12.04 -11.38 4.21
N ALA A 113 11.14 -12.13 3.58
CA ALA A 113 9.86 -12.52 4.19
C ALA A 113 10.08 -13.76 5.06
N MET A 114 9.54 -13.72 6.29
CA MET A 114 9.67 -14.77 7.31
C MET A 114 8.33 -15.49 7.51
N ASP A 115 7.46 -15.50 6.50
CA ASP A 115 6.07 -15.97 6.59
C ASP A 115 5.90 -17.45 6.18
N GLY A 116 6.90 -18.26 6.38
CA GLY A 116 6.85 -19.67 6.01
C GLY A 116 7.88 -20.51 6.75
N ALA A 117 8.01 -21.77 6.35
CA ALA A 117 9.00 -22.70 6.88
C ALA A 117 10.44 -22.28 6.57
N SER A 118 10.64 -21.45 5.55
CA SER A 118 11.94 -20.96 5.12
C SER A 118 11.86 -19.47 4.77
N PRO A 119 12.92 -18.69 5.06
CA PRO A 119 13.02 -17.30 4.64
C PRO A 119 12.95 -17.17 3.12
N GLU A 120 12.17 -16.21 2.63
CA GLU A 120 12.05 -15.89 1.22
C GLU A 120 12.66 -14.52 0.91
N TYR A 121 13.65 -14.49 0.02
CA TYR A 121 14.27 -13.25 -0.44
C TYR A 121 13.44 -12.63 -1.56
N LEU A 122 13.06 -11.35 -1.38
CA LEU A 122 12.29 -10.57 -2.34
C LEU A 122 13.05 -9.30 -2.70
N PHE A 123 13.40 -9.16 -3.97
CA PHE A 123 14.14 -8.03 -4.51
C PHE A 123 13.20 -7.00 -5.13
N PHE A 124 13.46 -5.72 -4.90
CA PHE A 124 12.68 -4.61 -5.39
C PHE A 124 13.33 -3.97 -6.60
N LEU A 125 12.67 -4.03 -7.75
CA LEU A 125 13.02 -3.22 -8.90
C LEU A 125 12.23 -1.92 -8.79
N ARG A 126 12.96 -0.82 -8.64
CA ARG A 126 12.41 0.51 -8.41
C ARG A 126 12.56 1.36 -9.66
N ASP A 127 11.63 2.31 -9.86
CA ASP A 127 11.80 3.36 -10.85
C ASP A 127 12.73 4.48 -10.32
N HIS A 128 12.97 5.48 -11.15
CA HIS A 128 13.84 6.63 -10.83
C HIS A 128 13.35 7.49 -9.65
N LEU A 129 12.09 7.36 -9.26
CA LEU A 129 11.50 8.01 -8.09
C LEU A 129 11.59 7.14 -6.83
N GLY A 130 12.05 5.89 -6.94
CA GLY A 130 12.12 4.95 -5.83
C GLY A 130 10.86 4.11 -5.62
N SER A 131 9.85 4.23 -6.49
CA SER A 131 8.64 3.42 -6.39
C SER A 131 8.92 1.97 -6.80
N VAL A 132 8.44 1.02 -6.01
CA VAL A 132 8.62 -0.41 -6.27
C VAL A 132 7.72 -0.81 -7.43
N ARG A 133 8.32 -1.12 -8.57
CA ARG A 133 7.60 -1.51 -9.80
C ARG A 133 7.45 -3.02 -9.91
N VAL A 134 8.49 -3.76 -9.55
CA VAL A 134 8.47 -5.22 -9.55
C VAL A 134 9.09 -5.73 -8.27
N VAL A 135 8.50 -6.78 -7.71
CA VAL A 135 9.09 -7.59 -6.66
C VAL A 135 9.41 -8.95 -7.25
N ALA A 136 10.66 -9.37 -7.18
CA ALA A 136 11.14 -10.59 -7.79
C ALA A 136 11.83 -11.50 -6.76
N ARG A 137 11.77 -12.80 -7.01
CA ARG A 137 12.56 -13.82 -6.31
C ARG A 137 13.99 -13.91 -6.84
N PRO A 138 14.90 -14.61 -6.13
CA PRO A 138 16.26 -14.85 -6.60
C PRO A 138 16.35 -15.58 -7.94
N ASP A 139 15.33 -16.40 -8.29
CA ASP A 139 15.24 -17.10 -9.56
C ASP A 139 14.75 -16.21 -10.73
N GLY A 140 14.56 -14.91 -10.48
CA GLY A 140 14.08 -13.94 -11.46
C GLY A 140 12.56 -13.89 -11.63
N LYS A 141 11.80 -14.76 -10.96
CA LYS A 141 10.33 -14.75 -11.05
C LYS A 141 9.75 -13.53 -10.34
N ALA A 142 8.93 -12.76 -11.04
CA ALA A 142 8.16 -11.68 -10.43
C ALA A 142 7.03 -12.25 -9.57
N VAL A 143 6.93 -11.75 -8.35
CA VAL A 143 5.86 -12.12 -7.40
C VAL A 143 4.83 -11.00 -7.24
N GLN A 144 5.20 -9.77 -7.60
CA GLN A 144 4.32 -8.62 -7.58
C GLN A 144 4.78 -7.61 -8.64
N VAL A 145 3.82 -7.04 -9.36
CA VAL A 145 4.04 -5.96 -10.32
C VAL A 145 3.13 -4.81 -9.94
N ASN A 146 3.66 -3.58 -9.88
CA ASN A 146 2.93 -2.39 -9.51
C ASN A 146 3.01 -1.36 -10.64
N HIS A 147 1.85 -0.88 -11.07
CA HIS A 147 1.71 0.28 -11.93
C HIS A 147 1.04 1.40 -11.15
N TYR A 148 1.49 2.62 -11.36
CA TYR A 148 0.99 3.78 -10.63
C TYR A 148 0.60 4.88 -11.61
N TYR A 149 -0.49 5.58 -11.29
CA TYR A 149 -0.76 6.91 -11.84
C TYR A 149 0.29 7.91 -11.35
N PRO A 150 0.41 9.09 -11.95
CA PRO A 150 1.48 10.06 -11.62
C PRO A 150 1.61 10.38 -10.13
N TYR A 151 0.52 10.39 -9.39
CA TYR A 151 0.50 10.69 -7.95
C TYR A 151 0.47 9.45 -7.05
N GLY A 152 0.76 8.26 -7.60
CA GLY A 152 0.97 7.05 -6.78
C GLY A 152 -0.26 6.18 -6.57
N MET A 153 -1.43 6.58 -7.05
CA MET A 153 -2.60 5.70 -7.06
C MET A 153 -2.28 4.45 -7.88
N ALA A 154 -2.42 3.28 -7.27
CA ALA A 154 -2.12 2.03 -7.95
C ALA A 154 -3.22 1.67 -8.96
N PHE A 155 -2.83 1.18 -10.13
CA PHE A 155 -3.78 0.55 -11.04
C PHE A 155 -4.43 -0.67 -10.37
N ALA A 156 -5.72 -0.84 -10.50
CA ALA A 156 -6.47 -1.91 -9.87
C ALA A 156 -6.06 -3.33 -10.33
N GLY A 157 -5.31 -3.45 -11.41
CA GLY A 157 -4.72 -4.70 -11.90
C GLY A 157 -3.28 -4.96 -11.46
N GLY A 158 -2.65 -4.03 -10.75
CA GLY A 158 -1.23 -4.10 -10.36
C GLY A 158 -0.94 -4.83 -9.05
N GLY A 159 -1.94 -5.36 -8.39
CA GLY A 159 -1.78 -6.24 -7.25
C GLY A 159 -2.39 -7.58 -7.61
N MET A 160 -1.56 -8.59 -7.83
CA MET A 160 -2.03 -9.89 -8.22
C MET A 160 -2.90 -10.56 -7.17
N SER A 161 -4.18 -10.31 -7.27
CA SER A 161 -5.23 -11.23 -6.86
C SER A 161 -5.79 -11.83 -8.15
N GLY A 162 -5.79 -13.14 -8.26
CA GLY A 162 -6.27 -13.83 -9.45
C GLY A 162 -7.62 -13.29 -9.91
N ASN A 163 -7.73 -13.03 -11.20
CA ASN A 163 -8.88 -12.53 -11.96
C ASN A 163 -8.89 -11.03 -12.30
N ALA A 164 -7.87 -10.54 -12.97
CA ALA A 164 -8.01 -9.28 -13.70
C ALA A 164 -7.56 -9.48 -15.14
N GLY A 165 -8.45 -9.14 -16.06
CA GLY A 165 -8.21 -9.24 -17.50
C GLY A 165 -6.95 -8.51 -17.93
N ALA A 166 -6.26 -9.09 -18.88
CA ALA A 166 -5.04 -8.56 -19.47
C ALA A 166 -5.27 -7.16 -20.04
N HIS A 167 -4.44 -6.19 -19.63
CA HIS A 167 -4.30 -4.94 -20.34
C HIS A 167 -3.03 -5.01 -21.20
N PRO A 168 -3.10 -4.84 -22.52
CA PRO A 168 -1.91 -4.68 -23.34
C PRO A 168 -1.27 -3.33 -23.01
N VAL A 169 -0.05 -3.36 -22.46
CA VAL A 169 0.82 -2.19 -22.45
C VAL A 169 1.55 -2.15 -23.79
N GLU A 170 1.43 -1.06 -24.53
CA GLU A 170 2.29 -0.83 -25.69
C GLU A 170 3.74 -0.87 -25.21
N GLY A 171 4.46 -1.94 -25.58
CA GLY A 171 5.81 -2.21 -25.10
C GLY A 171 6.01 -3.67 -24.70
N GLY A 172 5.04 -4.54 -24.89
CA GLY A 172 5.25 -5.98 -24.93
C GLY A 172 5.22 -6.74 -23.59
N VAL A 173 4.55 -6.22 -22.57
CA VAL A 173 4.28 -6.99 -21.36
C VAL A 173 2.78 -7.22 -21.22
N SER A 174 2.31 -8.45 -21.38
CA SER A 174 0.94 -8.82 -21.12
C SER A 174 0.88 -9.86 -19.99
N VAL A 175 -0.12 -9.73 -19.11
CA VAL A 175 -0.40 -10.69 -18.06
C VAL A 175 -1.73 -11.34 -18.37
N ALA A 176 -1.70 -12.51 -18.98
CA ALA A 176 -2.88 -13.32 -19.26
C ALA A 176 -2.72 -14.68 -18.54
N GLY A 177 -3.75 -15.05 -17.77
CA GLY A 177 -3.83 -16.41 -17.23
C GLY A 177 -2.73 -16.82 -16.25
N GLY A 178 -2.09 -15.87 -15.53
CA GLY A 178 -1.07 -16.16 -14.53
C GLY A 178 0.37 -16.19 -15.04
N SER A 179 0.62 -15.84 -16.29
CA SER A 179 1.98 -15.73 -16.87
C SER A 179 2.28 -14.30 -17.30
N LEU A 180 3.50 -13.86 -17.08
CA LEU A 180 4.03 -12.58 -17.57
C LEU A 180 4.86 -12.88 -18.84
N GLU A 181 4.45 -12.37 -19.99
CA GLU A 181 5.24 -12.46 -21.23
C GLU A 181 5.95 -11.14 -21.51
N ILE A 182 7.27 -11.19 -21.62
CA ILE A 182 8.10 -10.04 -22.02
C ILE A 182 8.58 -10.29 -23.44
N GLY A 183 8.15 -9.44 -24.35
CA GLY A 183 8.49 -9.35 -25.77
C GLY A 183 9.36 -10.43 -26.39
N GLY A 184 8.76 -11.39 -27.11
CA GLY A 184 9.40 -12.13 -28.18
C GLY A 184 10.09 -13.44 -27.83
N GLU A 185 10.31 -13.77 -26.58
CA GLU A 185 10.72 -15.12 -26.18
C GLU A 185 9.83 -15.62 -25.04
N THR A 186 9.22 -16.79 -25.24
CA THR A 186 8.30 -17.45 -24.32
C THR A 186 9.02 -17.97 -23.07
N GLY A 187 9.42 -17.05 -22.19
CA GLY A 187 9.74 -17.35 -20.81
C GLY A 187 8.53 -17.04 -19.96
N GLY A 188 7.59 -17.97 -19.82
CA GLY A 188 6.44 -17.79 -18.95
C GLY A 188 6.89 -17.54 -17.52
N MET A 189 6.70 -16.32 -17.01
CA MET A 189 6.95 -16.01 -15.60
C MET A 189 5.76 -16.47 -14.79
N GLU A 190 5.90 -17.60 -14.12
CA GLU A 190 4.90 -18.12 -13.20
C GLU A 190 4.82 -17.19 -11.98
N LEU A 191 3.65 -16.59 -11.80
CA LEU A 191 3.40 -15.70 -10.69
C LEU A 191 3.08 -16.51 -9.44
N ALA A 192 3.81 -16.27 -8.38
CA ALA A 192 3.65 -16.98 -7.13
C ALA A 192 2.31 -16.69 -6.44
N ARG A 193 1.92 -17.63 -5.59
CA ARG A 193 0.65 -17.77 -4.87
C ARG A 193 0.05 -16.46 -4.34
N PRO A 194 -1.30 -16.32 -4.32
CA PRO A 194 -1.99 -15.24 -3.60
C PRO A 194 -1.61 -15.29 -2.11
N GLY A 195 -0.97 -14.24 -1.62
CA GLY A 195 -0.57 -14.14 -0.21
C GLY A 195 0.73 -13.38 0.05
N ALA A 196 1.63 -13.32 -0.94
CA ALA A 196 2.96 -12.71 -0.79
C ALA A 196 3.02 -11.23 -1.21
N SER A 197 1.91 -10.49 -1.17
CA SER A 197 1.93 -9.06 -1.49
C SER A 197 2.57 -8.28 -0.35
N GLN A 198 3.79 -7.77 -0.57
CA GLN A 198 4.46 -6.91 0.37
C GLN A 198 3.87 -5.48 0.32
N PRO A 199 3.86 -4.72 1.44
CA PRO A 199 3.17 -3.43 1.52
C PRO A 199 3.95 -2.24 0.96
N TYR A 200 5.27 -2.34 0.74
CA TYR A 200 6.11 -1.22 0.31
C TYR A 200 5.96 -0.98 -1.20
N ARG A 201 5.45 0.19 -1.60
CA ARG A 201 5.06 0.47 -2.99
C ARG A 201 5.56 1.82 -3.49
N PHE A 202 4.67 2.80 -3.60
CA PHE A 202 4.94 4.13 -4.16
C PHE A 202 5.99 4.87 -3.32
N LEU A 203 7.05 5.34 -3.97
CA LEU A 203 8.23 5.96 -3.34
C LEU A 203 8.85 5.10 -2.22
N GLY A 204 8.63 3.77 -2.26
CA GLY A 204 9.09 2.85 -1.22
C GLY A 204 8.31 2.90 0.09
N ASN A 205 7.21 3.64 0.15
CA ASN A 205 6.40 3.79 1.37
C ASN A 205 5.40 2.65 1.56
N GLU A 206 5.06 2.39 2.81
CA GLU A 206 4.10 1.36 3.19
C GLU A 206 2.67 1.79 2.87
N LEU A 207 1.94 0.94 2.16
CA LEU A 207 0.52 1.12 1.86
C LEU A 207 -0.33 0.43 2.93
N TYR A 208 -1.20 1.18 3.60
CA TYR A 208 -2.19 0.65 4.52
C TYR A 208 -3.46 0.25 3.78
N THR A 209 -3.67 -1.04 3.64
CA THR A 209 -4.84 -1.61 2.94
C THR A 209 -5.93 -2.10 3.89
N SER A 210 -5.68 -2.11 5.20
CA SER A 210 -6.66 -2.53 6.19
C SER A 210 -7.98 -1.78 6.02
N ASN A 211 -9.07 -2.54 5.96
CA ASN A 211 -10.43 -2.00 5.80
C ASN A 211 -10.60 -1.04 4.61
N SER A 212 -9.91 -1.30 3.50
CA SER A 212 -9.94 -0.50 2.28
C SER A 212 -9.47 0.95 2.47
N LEU A 213 -8.61 1.22 3.45
CA LEU A 213 -8.11 2.57 3.75
C LEU A 213 -7.35 3.16 2.55
N GLY A 214 -6.36 2.43 2.01
CA GLY A 214 -5.62 2.80 0.79
C GLY A 214 -4.77 4.06 0.93
N LEU A 215 -4.21 4.32 2.12
CA LEU A 215 -3.32 5.45 2.39
C LEU A 215 -1.87 4.99 2.49
N TYR A 216 -0.94 5.78 1.95
CA TYR A 216 0.49 5.58 2.16
C TYR A 216 0.97 6.27 3.43
N ASP A 217 1.88 5.60 4.13
CA ASP A 217 2.57 6.17 5.28
C ASP A 217 3.84 6.93 4.84
N PHE A 218 3.75 8.24 4.79
CA PHE A 218 4.90 9.13 4.55
C PHE A 218 5.54 9.60 5.86
N SER A 219 5.44 8.81 6.93
CA SER A 219 6.00 9.04 8.26
C SER A 219 5.39 10.23 9.01
N ALA A 220 5.48 11.45 8.45
CA ALA A 220 4.93 12.64 9.06
C ALA A 220 3.42 12.79 8.82
N ARG A 221 2.92 12.28 7.69
CA ARG A 221 1.50 12.38 7.29
C ARG A 221 1.08 11.14 6.53
N MET A 222 -0.20 10.85 6.58
CA MET A 222 -0.81 9.92 5.64
C MET A 222 -0.97 10.60 4.29
N TYR A 223 -0.68 9.89 3.23
CA TYR A 223 -0.79 10.37 1.86
C TYR A 223 -1.90 9.62 1.13
N ASP A 224 -2.82 10.36 0.57
CA ASP A 224 -3.88 9.89 -0.32
C ASP A 224 -3.40 10.05 -1.77
N PRO A 225 -3.17 8.94 -2.49
CA PRO A 225 -2.69 9.00 -3.88
C PRO A 225 -3.79 9.36 -4.87
#